data_cef802f4675b29fff86c81047482d97d
#
_entry.id   cef802f4675b29fff86c81047482d97d
#
_cell.length_a   1.000
_cell.length_b   1.000
_cell.length_c   1.000
_cell.angle_alpha   90.00
_cell.angle_beta   90.00
_cell.angle_gamma   90.00
#
_symmetry.space_group_name_H-M   'P 1'
#
loop_
_entity.id
_entity.type
_entity.pdbx_description
1 polymer ?
#
loop_
_entity_poly.entity_id
_entity_poly.type
_entity_poly.pdbx_seq_one_letter_code
_entity_poly.pdbx_strand_id
1 'polypeptide(L)'
;MDDEQAPPETRGVTVELLDRVDLGPEIEGMEGRELRMRKVTIEPGGVLGPIHDHVDRPGTVYVLQGTVTDHRDGVATDYGPGVGWPEDRNTLHWLENRGTVPVVEISVDVVRSG
;
A
#
# COMPACT_ATOMS: atom_id res chain seq x y z
N MET A 1 -20.31 9.82 -15.81
CA MET A 1 -19.73 9.59 -15.62
C MET A 1 -18.91 9.32 -14.87
N ASP A 2 -18.83 9.43 -14.41
CA ASP A 2 -18.16 9.28 -13.38
C ASP A 2 -17.73 7.94 -12.99
N ASP A 3 -18.39 6.88 -13.30
CA ASP A 3 -17.97 5.53 -13.03
C ASP A 3 -16.68 5.22 -13.70
N GLU A 4 -16.46 5.80 -14.85
CA GLU A 4 -15.22 5.55 -15.56
C GLU A 4 -14.03 6.13 -14.86
N GLN A 5 -14.26 7.12 -14.00
CA GLN A 5 -13.18 7.76 -13.30
C GLN A 5 -13.04 7.27 -11.89
N ALA A 6 -14.01 6.52 -11.42
CA ALA A 6 -13.93 5.94 -10.10
C ALA A 6 -12.90 4.81 -10.13
N PRO A 7 -12.00 4.74 -9.14
CA PRO A 7 -11.06 3.62 -9.09
C PRO A 7 -11.83 2.33 -8.86
N PRO A 8 -11.42 1.26 -9.49
CA PRO A 8 -12.07 -0.03 -9.30
C PRO A 8 -11.83 -0.56 -7.90
N GLU A 9 -12.69 -1.48 -7.49
CA GLU A 9 -12.52 -2.14 -6.20
C GLU A 9 -11.34 -3.09 -6.25
N THR A 10 -10.84 -3.42 -5.07
CA THR A 10 -9.69 -4.33 -4.93
C THR A 10 -10.02 -5.69 -5.52
N ARG A 11 -9.10 -6.19 -6.34
CA ARG A 11 -9.17 -7.55 -6.87
C ARG A 11 -7.76 -8.01 -7.24
N GLY A 12 -7.54 -9.32 -7.16
CA GLY A 12 -6.24 -9.88 -7.53
C GLY A 12 -5.12 -9.48 -6.59
N VAL A 13 -5.44 -9.24 -5.32
CA VAL A 13 -4.47 -8.81 -4.32
C VAL A 13 -4.43 -9.81 -3.19
N THR A 14 -3.22 -10.18 -2.78
CA THR A 14 -2.99 -11.02 -1.62
C THR A 14 -2.11 -10.25 -0.65
N VAL A 15 -2.48 -10.23 0.62
CA VAL A 15 -1.72 -9.54 1.66
C VAL A 15 -1.33 -10.55 2.71
N GLU A 16 -0.05 -10.57 3.05
CA GLU A 16 0.49 -11.48 4.05
C GLU A 16 1.20 -10.68 5.13
N LEU A 17 0.80 -10.86 6.38
CA LEU A 17 1.51 -10.24 7.50
C LEU A 17 2.80 -11.00 7.71
N LEU A 18 3.93 -10.31 7.63
CA LEU A 18 5.24 -10.93 7.81
C LEU A 18 5.71 -10.82 9.26
N ASP A 19 5.52 -9.67 9.88
CA ASP A 19 5.93 -9.46 11.27
C ASP A 19 5.31 -8.18 11.80
N ARG A 20 5.35 -8.02 13.13
CA ARG A 20 4.83 -6.82 13.78
C ARG A 20 5.46 -6.64 15.14
N VAL A 21 5.44 -5.41 15.62
CA VAL A 21 5.92 -5.05 16.96
C VAL A 21 4.87 -4.16 17.61
N ASP A 22 4.46 -4.52 18.82
CA ASP A 22 3.60 -3.66 19.63
C ASP A 22 4.44 -2.48 20.11
N LEU A 23 4.04 -1.27 19.79
CA LEU A 23 4.83 -0.09 20.09
C LEU A 23 4.60 0.47 21.48
N GLY A 24 3.52 0.06 22.14
CA GLY A 24 3.24 0.58 23.48
C GLY A 24 4.39 0.41 24.46
N PRO A 25 4.96 -0.81 24.58
CA PRO A 25 6.09 -1.01 25.47
C PRO A 25 7.39 -0.38 24.98
N GLU A 26 7.48 -0.03 23.70
CA GLU A 26 8.73 0.40 23.10
C GLU A 26 8.91 1.91 23.10
N ILE A 27 7.81 2.65 22.92
CA ILE A 27 7.88 4.11 22.77
C ILE A 27 6.76 4.72 23.59
N GLU A 28 7.13 5.64 24.48
CA GLU A 28 6.14 6.32 25.31
C GLU A 28 5.12 7.05 24.44
N GLY A 29 3.85 6.90 24.78
CA GLY A 29 2.78 7.54 24.04
C GLY A 29 2.25 6.74 22.87
N MET A 30 2.81 5.55 22.62
CA MET A 30 2.42 4.74 21.47
C MET A 30 1.54 3.55 21.84
N GLU A 31 0.90 3.61 22.99
CA GLU A 31 -0.04 2.55 23.39
C GLU A 31 -1.13 2.41 22.36
N GLY A 32 -1.45 1.16 22.00
CA GLY A 32 -2.48 0.88 21.01
C GLY A 32 -2.00 0.99 19.59
N ARG A 33 -0.69 1.15 19.38
CA ARG A 33 -0.10 1.23 18.05
C ARG A 33 0.82 0.07 17.82
N GLU A 34 0.87 -0.38 16.56
CA GLU A 34 1.82 -1.42 16.19
C GLU A 34 2.51 -1.05 14.88
N LEU A 35 3.78 -1.44 14.80
CA LEU A 35 4.56 -1.38 13.57
C LEU A 35 4.41 -2.74 12.90
N ARG A 36 4.01 -2.76 11.64
CA ARG A 36 3.82 -4.03 10.95
C ARG A 36 4.50 -4.02 9.59
N MET A 37 4.88 -5.21 9.15
CA MET A 37 5.47 -5.43 7.84
C MET A 37 4.60 -6.45 7.11
N ARG A 38 4.18 -6.10 5.90
CA ARG A 38 3.34 -6.98 5.08
C ARG A 38 3.93 -7.15 3.70
N LYS A 39 3.70 -8.32 3.12
CA LYS A 39 3.98 -8.55 1.71
C LYS A 39 2.66 -8.43 0.96
N VAL A 40 2.63 -7.57 -0.05
CA VAL A 40 1.45 -7.36 -0.87
C VAL A 40 1.78 -7.84 -2.28
N THR A 41 0.94 -8.72 -2.81
CA THR A 41 1.10 -9.24 -4.16
C THR A 41 -0.11 -8.80 -4.98
N ILE A 42 0.15 -8.16 -6.13
CA ILE A 42 -0.90 -7.74 -7.04
C ILE A 42 -0.70 -8.50 -8.34
N GLU A 43 -1.65 -9.39 -8.68
CA GLU A 43 -1.56 -10.19 -9.88
C GLU A 43 -1.68 -9.31 -11.12
N PRO A 44 -1.22 -9.79 -12.29
CA PRO A 44 -1.45 -9.02 -13.52
C PRO A 44 -2.94 -8.71 -13.68
N GLY A 45 -3.24 -7.44 -13.93
CA GLY A 45 -4.61 -6.97 -14.00
C GLY A 45 -5.25 -6.70 -12.65
N GLY A 46 -4.52 -6.94 -11.55
CA GLY A 46 -5.04 -6.71 -10.22
C GLY A 46 -5.08 -5.24 -9.86
N VAL A 47 -5.91 -4.91 -8.89
CA VAL A 47 -6.15 -3.54 -8.44
C VAL A 47 -6.24 -3.52 -6.93
N LEU A 48 -5.51 -2.61 -6.32
CA LEU A 48 -5.65 -2.31 -4.89
C LEU A 48 -6.38 -0.97 -4.80
N GLY A 49 -7.67 -1.05 -4.68
CA GLY A 49 -8.58 0.10 -4.63
C GLY A 49 -9.65 -0.14 -3.59
N PRO A 50 -10.69 0.69 -3.57
CA PRO A 50 -10.80 1.97 -4.29
C PRO A 50 -9.80 2.99 -3.73
N ILE A 51 -9.94 4.26 -4.10
CA ILE A 51 -9.10 5.31 -3.53
C ILE A 51 -9.13 5.20 -2.01
N HIS A 52 -7.95 5.24 -1.40
CA HIS A 52 -7.83 5.18 0.05
C HIS A 52 -6.75 6.15 0.51
N ASP A 53 -6.82 6.52 1.77
CA ASP A 53 -5.84 7.40 2.37
C ASP A 53 -5.01 6.66 3.41
N HIS A 54 -4.02 7.37 3.93
CA HIS A 54 -3.14 6.84 4.97
C HIS A 54 -3.15 7.72 6.21
N VAL A 55 -4.29 8.35 6.47
CA VAL A 55 -4.48 9.13 7.69
C VAL A 55 -4.38 8.19 8.88
N ASP A 56 -3.55 8.58 9.85
CA ASP A 56 -3.37 7.83 11.09
C ASP A 56 -2.70 6.45 10.88
N ARG A 57 -2.16 6.19 9.68
CA ARG A 57 -1.40 4.95 9.43
C ARG A 57 -0.30 5.20 8.41
N PRO A 58 0.70 6.01 8.81
CA PRO A 58 1.81 6.32 7.91
C PRO A 58 2.67 5.09 7.67
N GLY A 59 3.29 5.04 6.51
CA GLY A 59 4.15 3.93 6.18
C GLY A 59 5.03 4.20 4.99
N THR A 60 5.73 3.16 4.60
CA THR A 60 6.61 3.18 3.43
C THR A 60 6.41 1.88 2.68
N VAL A 61 6.69 1.92 1.39
CA VAL A 61 6.54 0.76 0.51
C VAL A 61 7.82 0.61 -0.31
N TYR A 62 8.20 -0.63 -0.56
CA TYR A 62 9.35 -0.97 -1.39
C TYR A 62 8.94 -2.05 -2.38
N VAL A 63 9.21 -1.82 -3.67
CA VAL A 63 8.85 -2.76 -4.72
C VAL A 63 9.96 -3.80 -4.89
N LEU A 64 9.63 -5.07 -4.72
CA LEU A 64 10.57 -6.17 -4.92
C LEU A 64 10.54 -6.69 -6.34
N GLN A 65 9.36 -6.75 -6.96
CA GLN A 65 9.17 -7.38 -8.24
C GLN A 65 8.03 -6.73 -8.99
N GLY A 66 8.18 -6.64 -10.31
CA GLY A 66 7.13 -6.10 -11.16
C GLY A 66 7.10 -4.58 -11.14
N THR A 67 6.13 -4.02 -11.85
CA THR A 67 5.95 -2.57 -11.90
C THR A 67 4.53 -2.26 -11.48
N VAL A 68 4.39 -1.46 -10.43
CA VAL A 68 3.08 -1.05 -9.94
C VAL A 68 2.78 0.34 -10.46
N THR A 69 1.53 0.57 -10.86
CA THR A 69 1.07 1.89 -11.30
C THR A 69 0.30 2.51 -10.15
N ASP A 70 0.75 3.68 -9.71
CA ASP A 70 0.18 4.42 -8.59
C ASP A 70 -0.59 5.60 -9.15
N HIS A 71 -1.86 5.72 -8.77
CA HIS A 71 -2.74 6.79 -9.24
C HIS A 71 -2.95 7.79 -8.11
N ARG A 72 -2.42 8.99 -8.26
CA ARG A 72 -2.60 10.09 -7.30
C ARG A 72 -3.01 11.34 -8.06
N ASP A 73 -4.09 11.98 -7.62
CA ASP A 73 -4.53 13.27 -8.19
C ASP A 73 -4.68 13.20 -9.70
N GLY A 74 -5.17 12.07 -10.22
CA GLY A 74 -5.36 11.90 -11.66
C GLY A 74 -4.09 11.63 -12.43
N VAL A 75 -2.95 11.45 -11.73
CA VAL A 75 -1.66 11.17 -12.37
C VAL A 75 -1.27 9.74 -12.09
N ALA A 76 -0.92 9.01 -13.14
CA ALA A 76 -0.46 7.63 -13.02
C ALA A 76 1.07 7.62 -13.10
N THR A 77 1.70 7.00 -12.10
CA THR A 77 3.15 6.88 -12.03
C THR A 77 3.53 5.42 -11.87
N ASP A 78 4.48 4.95 -12.65
CA ASP A 78 4.94 3.57 -12.58
C ASP A 78 6.18 3.48 -11.70
N TYR A 79 6.17 2.51 -10.78
CA TYR A 79 7.31 2.26 -9.89
C TYR A 79 7.75 0.81 -10.09
N GLY A 80 9.01 0.64 -10.46
CA GLY A 80 9.59 -0.68 -10.68
C GLY A 80 10.39 -1.20 -9.50
N PRO A 81 11.02 -2.37 -9.67
CA PRO A 81 11.78 -2.98 -8.57
C PRO A 81 12.87 -2.05 -8.05
N GLY A 82 13.04 -2.04 -6.74
CA GLY A 82 14.05 -1.23 -6.09
C GLY A 82 13.60 0.17 -5.73
N VAL A 83 12.38 0.54 -6.08
CA VAL A 83 11.85 1.88 -5.80
C VAL A 83 11.02 1.82 -4.53
N GLY A 84 11.19 2.84 -3.67
CA GLY A 84 10.37 2.99 -2.48
C GLY A 84 9.68 4.34 -2.48
N TRP A 85 8.57 4.43 -1.73
CA TRP A 85 7.86 5.69 -1.57
C TRP A 85 7.21 5.75 -0.19
N PRO A 86 6.95 6.98 0.30
CA PRO A 86 6.23 7.13 1.57
C PRO A 86 4.74 7.17 1.34
N GLU A 87 4.00 6.81 2.38
CA GLU A 87 2.55 6.94 2.41
C GLU A 87 2.20 7.65 3.71
N ASP A 88 1.76 8.88 3.61
CA ASP A 88 1.46 9.71 4.77
C ASP A 88 0.02 10.20 4.69
N ARG A 89 -0.35 11.10 5.61
CA ARG A 89 -1.73 11.59 5.68
C ARG A 89 -2.17 12.29 4.40
N ASN A 90 -1.23 12.74 3.58
CA ASN A 90 -1.56 13.44 2.33
C ASN A 90 -1.63 12.48 1.16
N THR A 91 -1.40 11.19 1.38
CA THR A 91 -1.47 10.18 0.32
C THR A 91 -2.92 9.77 0.11
N LEU A 92 -3.42 9.99 -1.08
CA LEU A 92 -4.76 9.57 -1.48
C LEU A 92 -4.58 8.91 -2.84
N HIS A 93 -4.73 7.59 -2.91
CA HIS A 93 -4.31 6.87 -4.11
C HIS A 93 -5.00 5.53 -4.27
N TRP A 94 -4.75 4.91 -5.41
CA TRP A 94 -5.03 3.50 -5.66
C TRP A 94 -3.94 2.95 -6.59
N LEU A 95 -3.76 1.65 -6.58
CA LEU A 95 -2.67 0.98 -7.28
C LEU A 95 -3.22 -0.07 -8.23
N GLU A 96 -2.47 -0.35 -9.30
CA GLU A 96 -2.82 -1.45 -10.20
C GLU A 96 -1.58 -2.05 -10.81
N ASN A 97 -1.72 -3.28 -11.27
CA ASN A 97 -0.67 -3.97 -12.01
C ASN A 97 -1.10 -4.07 -13.47
N ARG A 98 -0.52 -3.23 -14.32
CA ARG A 98 -0.77 -3.22 -15.76
C ARG A 98 0.15 -4.14 -16.53
N GLY A 99 1.09 -4.78 -15.83
CA GLY A 99 2.10 -5.62 -16.45
C GLY A 99 1.65 -7.05 -16.59
N THR A 100 2.63 -7.90 -16.89
CA THR A 100 2.38 -9.32 -17.18
C THR A 100 2.96 -10.23 -16.10
N VAL A 101 3.64 -9.68 -15.10
CA VAL A 101 4.16 -10.46 -13.97
C VAL A 101 3.57 -9.90 -12.69
N PRO A 102 3.47 -10.71 -11.64
CA PRO A 102 2.94 -10.21 -10.37
C PRO A 102 3.82 -9.08 -9.83
N VAL A 103 3.16 -8.08 -9.23
CA VAL A 103 3.84 -7.07 -8.43
C VAL A 103 3.95 -7.61 -7.03
N VAL A 104 5.15 -7.55 -6.46
CA VAL A 104 5.38 -7.91 -5.06
C VAL A 104 6.01 -6.70 -4.38
N GLU A 105 5.37 -6.24 -3.32
CA GLU A 105 5.90 -5.10 -2.58
C GLU A 105 5.87 -5.40 -1.09
N ILE A 106 6.78 -4.76 -0.35
CA ILE A 106 6.83 -4.82 1.10
C ILE A 106 6.30 -3.49 1.61
N SER A 107 5.31 -3.56 2.46
CA SER A 107 4.66 -2.39 3.05
C SER A 107 4.90 -2.42 4.55
N VAL A 108 5.46 -1.33 5.07
CA VAL A 108 5.71 -1.17 6.51
C VAL A 108 4.92 0.04 6.95
N ASP A 109 4.07 -0.14 7.95
CA ASP A 109 3.26 0.97 8.44
C ASP A 109 3.06 0.89 9.94
N VAL A 110 2.59 2.00 10.51
CA VAL A 110 2.18 2.07 11.90
C VAL A 110 0.66 2.17 11.89
N VAL A 111 0.01 1.27 12.61
CA VAL A 111 -1.45 1.20 12.60
C VAL A 111 -1.96 1.09 14.02
N ARG A 112 -3.26 1.29 14.21
CA ARG A 112 -3.89 1.00 15.48
C ARG A 112 -4.02 -0.51 15.63
N SER A 113 -3.70 -1.02 16.79
CA SER A 113 -3.84 -2.44 17.07
C SER A 113 -5.25 -2.71 17.61
N GLY A 114 -5.87 -3.72 17.06
CA GLY A 114 -7.17 -4.18 17.49
C GLY A 114 -8.31 -3.30 17.07
#